data_bc075ae4cf00cf1b94092056487860d1
#
_entry.id   bc075ae4cf00cf1b94092056487860d1
#
_cell.length_a   1.000
_cell.length_b   1.000
_cell.length_c   1.000
_cell.angle_alpha   90.00
_cell.angle_beta   90.00
_cell.angle_gamma   90.00
#
_symmetry.space_group_name_H-M   'P 1'
#
loop_
_entity.id
_entity.type
_entity.pdbx_description
1 polymer ?
#
loop_
_entity_poly.entity_id
_entity_poly.type
_entity_poly.pdbx_seq_one_letter_code
_entity_poly.pdbx_strand_id
1 'polypeptide(L)'
;IYWMDHPSVNTGYGNNVSTQGTTLYSALAEVITSISLSSGTDDYDLTEGELKDGIDRFKDSETVDLNLFICGKASATKAGNALDMCTDRKDAVAFVSPELSDVVNVANEVTQTSNVKAFFDALTSTSYGMFDSGYKYTYDKYNDTYRYIPLNGDMAGLCARTDLVADAWFSPGGFNRGQIRGVVKLAYNPQKANRDILYRARINPVCSFPGQGTILF
;
A
#
# COMPACT_ATOMS: atom_id res chain seq x y z
N ILE A 1 5.41 6.07 -38.52
CA ILE A 1 4.80 4.85 -39.08
C ILE A 1 5.90 4.12 -39.81
N TYR A 2 6.27 2.94 -39.36
CA TYR A 2 7.26 2.12 -40.04
C TYR A 2 6.52 1.13 -40.93
N TRP A 3 6.93 1.02 -42.14
CA TRP A 3 6.45 0.00 -43.06
C TRP A 3 7.13 -1.31 -42.72
N MET A 4 6.40 -2.38 -42.75
CA MET A 4 6.98 -3.71 -42.58
C MET A 4 7.82 -4.12 -43.77
N ASP A 5 7.59 -3.54 -44.92
CA ASP A 5 8.41 -3.59 -46.11
C ASP A 5 9.52 -2.52 -46.06
N HIS A 6 10.74 -2.94 -45.95
CA HIS A 6 11.88 -2.02 -45.95
C HIS A 6 12.62 -2.04 -47.30
N PRO A 7 12.68 -0.91 -48.06
CA PRO A 7 13.20 -0.92 -49.43
C PRO A 7 14.66 -1.39 -49.57
N SER A 8 15.43 -1.23 -48.48
CA SER A 8 16.85 -1.67 -48.52
C SER A 8 17.01 -3.17 -48.24
N VAL A 9 15.94 -3.87 -47.86
CA VAL A 9 15.97 -5.26 -47.51
C VAL A 9 15.14 -6.09 -48.48
N ASN A 10 14.05 -5.53 -48.98
CA ASN A 10 13.14 -6.16 -49.92
C ASN A 10 13.08 -5.41 -51.25
N THR A 11 13.01 -6.15 -52.32
CA THR A 11 12.95 -5.60 -53.69
C THR A 11 11.53 -5.36 -54.18
N GLY A 12 10.54 -5.62 -53.39
CA GLY A 12 9.13 -5.44 -53.74
C GLY A 12 8.23 -5.21 -52.55
N TYR A 13 7.17 -4.47 -52.78
CA TYR A 13 6.13 -4.23 -51.81
C TYR A 13 5.41 -5.55 -51.43
N GLY A 14 5.07 -5.68 -50.17
CA GLY A 14 4.39 -6.88 -49.65
C GLY A 14 5.34 -8.00 -49.26
N ASN A 15 6.62 -7.80 -49.37
CA ASN A 15 7.61 -8.76 -48.88
C ASN A 15 7.88 -8.52 -47.38
N ASN A 16 8.01 -9.58 -46.66
CA ASN A 16 8.48 -9.52 -45.30
C ASN A 16 9.88 -8.91 -45.24
N VAL A 17 10.16 -8.16 -44.18
CA VAL A 17 11.51 -7.61 -43.88
C VAL A 17 12.55 -8.71 -43.73
N SER A 18 12.15 -9.93 -43.52
CA SER A 18 13.02 -11.10 -43.57
C SER A 18 13.63 -11.21 -44.96
N THR A 19 14.91 -10.95 -45.03
CA THR A 19 15.71 -10.93 -46.26
C THR A 19 15.80 -12.23 -46.99
N GLN A 20 15.36 -13.28 -46.41
CA GLN A 20 15.48 -14.61 -46.99
C GLN A 20 14.42 -14.89 -48.07
N GLY A 21 13.62 -13.91 -48.41
CA GLY A 21 12.81 -13.89 -49.62
C GLY A 21 11.74 -14.95 -49.76
N THR A 22 11.54 -15.71 -48.74
CA THR A 22 10.65 -16.85 -48.78
C THR A 22 9.28 -16.57 -48.20
N THR A 23 9.14 -15.50 -47.44
CA THR A 23 7.87 -15.15 -46.84
C THR A 23 7.43 -13.79 -47.34
N LEU A 24 6.55 -13.77 -48.27
CA LEU A 24 5.86 -12.57 -48.69
C LEU A 24 5.04 -12.08 -47.49
N TYR A 25 5.13 -10.81 -47.23
CA TYR A 25 4.22 -10.17 -46.32
C TYR A 25 2.81 -10.24 -46.90
N SER A 26 2.07 -11.20 -46.50
CA SER A 26 0.63 -11.19 -46.73
C SER A 26 0.04 -10.18 -45.77
N ALA A 27 0.02 -8.92 -46.20
CA ALA A 27 -0.32 -7.78 -45.38
C ALA A 27 -1.69 -7.87 -44.73
N LEU A 28 -2.54 -8.53 -45.41
CA LEU A 28 -3.89 -8.71 -44.96
C LEU A 28 -4.17 -10.18 -45.12
N ALA A 29 -4.08 -10.92 -44.05
CA ALA A 29 -4.67 -12.24 -44.03
C ALA A 29 -6.10 -12.09 -44.51
N GLU A 30 -6.44 -12.80 -45.57
CA GLU A 30 -7.82 -12.85 -46.07
C GLU A 30 -8.79 -13.45 -45.02
N VAL A 31 -8.24 -13.92 -43.93
CA VAL A 31 -8.94 -14.52 -42.79
C VAL A 31 -8.64 -13.74 -41.52
N ILE A 32 -9.68 -13.59 -40.71
CA ILE A 32 -9.53 -13.02 -39.37
C ILE A 32 -8.56 -13.92 -38.57
N THR A 33 -7.42 -13.36 -38.19
CA THR A 33 -6.49 -14.07 -37.32
C THR A 33 -6.88 -13.85 -35.87
N SER A 34 -7.32 -14.91 -35.23
CA SER A 34 -7.57 -14.92 -33.78
C SER A 34 -6.41 -15.64 -33.09
N ILE A 35 -5.72 -14.92 -32.23
CA ILE A 35 -4.62 -15.47 -31.46
C ILE A 35 -5.03 -15.46 -30.00
N SER A 36 -5.04 -16.63 -29.39
CA SER A 36 -5.19 -16.76 -27.95
C SER A 36 -3.82 -16.63 -27.29
N LEU A 37 -3.73 -15.72 -26.34
CA LEU A 37 -2.55 -15.65 -25.48
C LEU A 37 -2.53 -16.88 -24.58
N SER A 38 -1.41 -17.57 -24.54
CA SER A 38 -1.20 -18.75 -23.71
C SER A 38 0.12 -18.65 -22.96
N SER A 39 0.27 -19.47 -21.93
CA SER A 39 1.50 -19.56 -21.13
C SER A 39 1.80 -18.32 -20.26
N GLY A 40 0.79 -17.50 -19.98
CA GLY A 40 0.88 -16.54 -18.90
C GLY A 40 0.88 -17.28 -17.55
N THR A 41 1.77 -16.87 -16.66
CA THR A 41 1.79 -17.32 -15.26
C THR A 41 1.57 -16.15 -14.35
N ASP A 42 0.75 -16.35 -13.33
CA ASP A 42 0.58 -15.35 -12.28
C ASP A 42 1.75 -15.46 -11.29
N ASP A 43 2.32 -14.34 -10.93
CA ASP A 43 3.32 -14.24 -9.86
C ASP A 43 2.74 -13.37 -8.74
N TYR A 44 2.36 -14.04 -7.64
CA TYR A 44 1.82 -13.37 -6.46
C TYR A 44 2.82 -13.31 -5.30
N ASP A 45 3.98 -13.93 -5.45
CA ASP A 45 5.02 -14.02 -4.42
C ASP A 45 6.14 -12.99 -4.68
N LEU A 46 5.76 -11.71 -4.54
CA LEU A 46 6.70 -10.61 -4.75
C LEU A 46 7.82 -10.63 -3.71
N THR A 47 9.04 -10.50 -4.19
CA THR A 47 10.23 -10.30 -3.35
C THR A 47 10.27 -8.88 -2.78
N GLU A 48 10.99 -8.68 -1.67
CA GLU A 48 11.21 -7.34 -1.10
C GLU A 48 11.93 -6.38 -2.07
N GLY A 49 12.75 -6.92 -2.98
CA GLY A 49 13.40 -6.15 -4.04
C GLY A 49 12.41 -5.60 -5.06
N GLU A 50 11.49 -6.42 -5.54
CA GLU A 50 10.45 -6.02 -6.49
C GLU A 50 9.48 -5.02 -5.86
N LEU A 51 9.13 -5.21 -4.57
CA LEU A 51 8.33 -4.25 -3.82
C LEU A 51 9.05 -2.90 -3.71
N LYS A 52 10.36 -2.91 -3.46
CA LYS A 52 11.18 -1.71 -3.43
C LYS A 52 11.23 -1.02 -4.79
N ASP A 53 11.43 -1.76 -5.87
CA ASP A 53 11.43 -1.23 -7.23
C ASP A 53 10.08 -0.58 -7.57
N GLY A 54 8.97 -1.16 -7.11
CA GLY A 54 7.64 -0.57 -7.21
C GLY A 54 7.52 0.74 -6.44
N ILE A 55 8.00 0.79 -5.19
CA ILE A 55 7.99 2.00 -4.36
C ILE A 55 8.88 3.09 -4.96
N ASP A 56 10.04 2.73 -5.50
CA ASP A 56 10.99 3.67 -6.09
C ASP A 56 10.43 4.40 -7.33
N ARG A 57 9.38 3.85 -7.98
CA ARG A 57 8.66 4.55 -9.07
C ARG A 57 7.92 5.79 -8.60
N PHE A 58 7.65 5.91 -7.31
CA PHE A 58 7.00 7.07 -6.72
C PHE A 58 7.98 8.12 -6.18
N LYS A 59 9.29 7.93 -6.32
CA LYS A 59 10.30 8.86 -5.81
C LYS A 59 10.33 10.21 -6.51
N ASP A 60 10.01 10.23 -7.79
CA ASP A 60 10.03 11.46 -8.57
C ASP A 60 8.76 12.27 -8.33
N SER A 61 8.91 13.39 -7.61
CA SER A 61 7.82 14.31 -7.30
C SER A 61 7.36 15.16 -8.49
N GLU A 62 8.16 15.24 -9.56
CA GLU A 62 7.79 16.00 -10.75
C GLU A 62 6.85 15.21 -11.67
N THR A 63 6.97 13.89 -11.67
CA THR A 63 6.18 13.02 -12.56
C THR A 63 4.99 12.38 -11.86
N VAL A 64 5.05 12.19 -10.55
CA VAL A 64 3.99 11.53 -9.76
C VAL A 64 3.52 12.43 -8.63
N ASP A 65 2.29 12.89 -8.69
CA ASP A 65 1.62 13.60 -7.60
C ASP A 65 1.17 12.61 -6.53
N LEU A 66 1.75 12.74 -5.32
CA LEU A 66 1.50 11.84 -4.20
C LEU A 66 1.54 12.64 -2.88
N ASN A 67 0.46 12.57 -2.10
CA ASN A 67 0.38 13.22 -0.78
C ASN A 67 0.34 12.21 0.37
N LEU A 68 -0.40 11.10 0.18
CA LEU A 68 -0.60 10.08 1.21
C LEU A 68 -0.22 8.71 0.64
N PHE A 69 0.75 8.03 1.25
CA PHE A 69 1.19 6.69 0.86
C PHE A 69 0.74 5.65 1.88
N ILE A 70 -0.13 4.75 1.48
CA ILE A 70 -0.67 3.69 2.32
C ILE A 70 0.14 2.42 2.10
N CYS A 71 0.90 1.99 3.11
CA CYS A 71 1.74 0.79 3.00
C CYS A 71 0.95 -0.52 2.91
N GLY A 72 -0.31 -0.52 3.39
CA GLY A 72 -1.08 -1.76 3.52
C GLY A 72 -0.41 -2.71 4.52
N LYS A 73 -0.50 -4.02 4.28
CA LYS A 73 0.29 -5.00 5.02
C LYS A 73 1.77 -4.85 4.61
N ALA A 74 2.63 -4.62 5.57
CA ALA A 74 4.05 -4.38 5.31
C ALA A 74 4.93 -5.16 6.30
N SER A 75 6.05 -5.69 5.78
CA SER A 75 7.21 -6.07 6.57
C SER A 75 7.96 -4.82 7.04
N ALA A 76 8.87 -4.96 7.98
CA ALA A 76 9.75 -3.86 8.39
C ALA A 76 10.56 -3.31 7.20
N THR A 77 11.02 -4.17 6.29
CA THR A 77 11.76 -3.77 5.09
C THR A 77 10.90 -2.92 4.15
N LYS A 78 9.69 -3.39 3.83
CA LYS A 78 8.75 -2.63 2.98
C LYS A 78 8.38 -1.30 3.62
N ALA A 79 8.11 -1.30 4.92
CA ALA A 79 7.80 -0.08 5.68
C ALA A 79 8.97 0.92 5.65
N GLY A 80 10.21 0.44 5.86
CA GLY A 80 11.42 1.24 5.74
C GLY A 80 11.58 1.89 4.37
N ASN A 81 11.43 1.11 3.30
CA ASN A 81 11.50 1.64 1.93
C ASN A 81 10.45 2.72 1.65
N ALA A 82 9.22 2.57 2.19
CA ALA A 82 8.16 3.57 2.05
C ALA A 82 8.47 4.85 2.82
N LEU A 83 9.02 4.73 4.04
CA LEU A 83 9.44 5.88 4.85
C LEU A 83 10.61 6.64 4.21
N ASP A 84 11.58 5.91 3.67
CA ASP A 84 12.72 6.49 2.95
C ASP A 84 12.25 7.26 1.71
N MET A 85 11.34 6.67 0.93
CA MET A 85 10.75 7.32 -0.24
C MET A 85 10.03 8.62 0.13
N CYS A 86 9.18 8.62 1.17
CA CYS A 86 8.50 9.84 1.61
C CYS A 86 9.46 10.87 2.23
N THR A 87 10.53 10.40 2.89
CA THR A 87 11.57 11.28 3.46
C THR A 87 12.40 11.97 2.37
N ASP A 88 12.69 11.26 1.28
CA ASP A 88 13.40 11.83 0.13
C ASP A 88 12.53 12.86 -0.60
N ARG A 89 11.26 12.56 -0.80
CA ARG A 89 10.29 13.43 -1.49
C ARG A 89 9.94 14.70 -0.70
N LYS A 90 9.68 14.57 0.61
CA LYS A 90 9.24 15.65 1.53
C LYS A 90 7.87 16.29 1.23
N ASP A 91 7.11 15.73 0.31
CA ASP A 91 5.77 16.17 -0.08
C ASP A 91 4.68 15.12 0.18
N ALA A 92 5.07 13.96 0.70
CA ALA A 92 4.18 12.85 1.01
C ALA A 92 4.40 12.30 2.42
N VAL A 93 3.37 11.65 2.97
CA VAL A 93 3.40 10.98 4.28
C VAL A 93 3.07 9.50 4.12
N ALA A 94 3.92 8.61 4.65
CA ALA A 94 3.67 7.18 4.68
C ALA A 94 2.86 6.79 5.92
N PHE A 95 1.86 5.94 5.74
CA PHE A 95 1.04 5.36 6.80
C PHE A 95 1.41 3.89 6.97
N VAL A 96 1.86 3.53 8.17
CA VAL A 96 2.42 2.20 8.47
C VAL A 96 1.72 1.59 9.66
N SER A 97 1.27 0.34 9.51
CA SER A 97 0.79 -0.53 10.59
C SER A 97 1.87 -1.57 10.94
N PRO A 98 1.89 -2.09 12.18
CA PRO A 98 2.78 -3.20 12.55
C PRO A 98 2.41 -4.47 11.76
N GLU A 99 3.18 -5.54 11.91
CA GLU A 99 2.84 -6.81 11.28
C GLU A 99 1.60 -7.45 11.94
N LEU A 100 0.86 -8.23 11.16
CA LEU A 100 -0.33 -8.92 11.66
C LEU A 100 -0.01 -9.86 12.84
N SER A 101 1.16 -10.51 12.78
CA SER A 101 1.68 -11.40 13.81
C SER A 101 1.98 -10.71 15.15
N ASP A 102 2.21 -9.39 15.13
CA ASP A 102 2.49 -8.61 16.34
C ASP A 102 1.26 -8.45 17.23
N VAL A 103 0.07 -8.50 16.64
CA VAL A 103 -1.20 -8.18 17.33
C VAL A 103 -2.23 -9.28 17.29
N VAL A 104 -2.21 -10.19 16.31
CA VAL A 104 -3.17 -11.29 16.18
C VAL A 104 -2.58 -12.58 16.73
N ASN A 105 -3.38 -13.34 17.49
CA ASN A 105 -2.96 -14.58 18.16
C ASN A 105 -1.81 -14.39 19.17
N VAL A 106 -1.68 -13.20 19.73
CA VAL A 106 -0.71 -12.90 20.80
C VAL A 106 -1.39 -13.07 22.16
N ALA A 107 -0.66 -13.65 23.11
CA ALA A 107 -1.23 -14.14 24.35
C ALA A 107 -1.83 -13.06 25.27
N ASN A 108 -1.25 -11.87 25.28
CA ASN A 108 -1.71 -10.78 26.16
C ASN A 108 -1.35 -9.40 25.58
N GLU A 109 -2.00 -8.39 26.12
CA GLU A 109 -1.89 -7.00 25.72
C GLU A 109 -0.47 -6.40 25.91
N VAL A 110 0.23 -6.82 26.96
CA VAL A 110 1.60 -6.33 27.22
C VAL A 110 2.55 -6.81 26.14
N THR A 111 2.42 -8.07 25.71
CA THR A 111 3.21 -8.65 24.63
C THR A 111 2.86 -7.97 23.30
N GLN A 112 1.58 -7.71 23.00
CA GLN A 112 1.17 -6.95 21.82
C GLN A 112 1.82 -5.57 21.82
N THR A 113 1.77 -4.84 22.93
CA THR A 113 2.41 -3.52 23.08
C THR A 113 3.91 -3.58 22.79
N SER A 114 4.59 -4.59 23.34
CA SER A 114 6.04 -4.79 23.17
C SER A 114 6.38 -5.10 21.71
N ASN A 115 5.60 -5.96 21.06
CA ASN A 115 5.79 -6.32 19.65
C ASN A 115 5.61 -5.10 18.73
N VAL A 116 4.49 -4.39 18.90
CA VAL A 116 4.20 -3.17 18.12
C VAL A 116 5.32 -2.15 18.30
N LYS A 117 5.75 -1.93 19.54
CA LYS A 117 6.87 -1.03 19.81
C LYS A 117 8.16 -1.50 19.13
N ALA A 118 8.50 -2.78 19.24
CA ALA A 118 9.71 -3.36 18.65
C ALA A 118 9.73 -3.22 17.11
N PHE A 119 8.57 -3.41 16.46
CA PHE A 119 8.45 -3.21 15.02
C PHE A 119 8.81 -1.78 14.62
N PHE A 120 8.27 -0.78 15.30
CA PHE A 120 8.52 0.62 14.98
C PHE A 120 9.89 1.13 15.45
N ASP A 121 10.44 0.59 16.54
CA ASP A 121 11.81 0.90 16.98
C ASP A 121 12.88 0.45 15.96
N ALA A 122 12.56 -0.55 15.12
CA ALA A 122 13.44 -1.02 14.06
C ALA A 122 13.44 -0.10 12.82
N LEU A 123 12.49 0.83 12.72
CA LEU A 123 12.36 1.75 11.59
C LEU A 123 13.08 3.07 11.85
N THR A 124 13.54 3.70 10.78
CA THR A 124 14.15 5.03 10.87
C THR A 124 13.11 6.06 11.30
N SER A 125 13.44 6.86 12.32
CA SER A 125 12.56 7.95 12.78
C SER A 125 12.53 9.07 11.76
N THR A 126 11.33 9.40 11.29
CA THR A 126 11.09 10.47 10.32
C THR A 126 9.81 11.23 10.67
N SER A 127 9.71 12.48 10.24
CA SER A 127 8.47 13.27 10.32
C SER A 127 7.50 12.98 9.18
N TYR A 128 7.91 12.17 8.20
CA TYR A 128 7.11 11.79 7.02
C TYR A 128 6.45 10.42 7.17
N GLY A 129 6.33 9.91 8.39
CA GLY A 129 5.67 8.66 8.69
C GLY A 129 4.65 8.78 9.80
N MET A 130 3.49 8.16 9.64
CA MET A 130 2.46 8.00 10.66
C MET A 130 2.28 6.53 10.99
N PHE A 131 2.35 6.20 12.28
CA PHE A 131 2.30 4.84 12.79
C PHE A 131 1.03 4.62 13.59
N ASP A 132 0.36 3.51 13.36
CA ASP A 132 -0.81 3.06 14.11
C ASP A 132 -0.54 1.82 14.95
N SER A 133 -1.52 1.42 15.76
CA SER A 133 -1.36 0.33 16.71
C SER A 133 -1.78 -1.06 16.19
N GLY A 134 -2.24 -1.20 14.94
CA GLY A 134 -2.54 -2.54 14.46
C GLY A 134 -3.61 -2.72 13.40
N TYR A 135 -4.54 -3.64 13.66
CA TYR A 135 -5.51 -4.15 12.69
C TYR A 135 -6.92 -4.09 13.20
N LYS A 136 -7.87 -3.81 12.31
CA LYS A 136 -9.30 -4.01 12.54
C LYS A 136 -9.79 -5.30 11.90
N TYR A 137 -10.74 -5.94 12.54
CA TYR A 137 -11.50 -7.07 12.00
C TYR A 137 -12.77 -6.53 11.36
N THR A 138 -12.97 -6.79 10.10
CA THR A 138 -14.08 -6.23 9.30
C THR A 138 -14.65 -7.28 8.37
N TYR A 139 -15.90 -7.07 7.95
CA TYR A 139 -16.58 -7.92 6.99
C TYR A 139 -16.24 -7.48 5.55
N ASP A 140 -15.71 -8.41 4.77
CA ASP A 140 -15.49 -8.26 3.34
C ASP A 140 -16.73 -8.77 2.58
N LYS A 141 -17.57 -7.85 2.18
CA LYS A 141 -18.84 -8.15 1.51
C LYS A 141 -18.68 -8.79 0.12
N TYR A 142 -17.51 -8.67 -0.50
CA TYR A 142 -17.27 -9.20 -1.84
C TYR A 142 -16.91 -10.68 -1.81
N ASN A 143 -16.25 -11.11 -0.74
CA ASN A 143 -15.84 -12.50 -0.54
C ASN A 143 -16.63 -13.21 0.57
N ASP A 144 -17.67 -12.57 1.11
CA ASP A 144 -18.51 -13.09 2.20
C ASP A 144 -17.68 -13.67 3.35
N THR A 145 -16.67 -12.93 3.80
CA THR A 145 -15.79 -13.38 4.87
C THR A 145 -15.32 -12.22 5.75
N TYR A 146 -14.96 -12.54 6.96
CA TYR A 146 -14.34 -11.58 7.87
C TYR A 146 -12.82 -11.69 7.79
N ARG A 147 -12.13 -10.56 7.76
CA ARG A 147 -10.67 -10.52 7.73
C ARG A 147 -10.10 -9.38 8.53
N TYR A 148 -8.85 -9.54 8.93
CA TYR A 148 -8.07 -8.45 9.51
C TYR A 148 -7.47 -7.59 8.40
N ILE A 149 -7.68 -6.28 8.49
CA ILE A 149 -7.03 -5.30 7.61
C ILE A 149 -6.28 -4.27 8.45
N PRO A 150 -5.12 -3.79 7.97
CA PRO A 150 -4.31 -2.81 8.69
C PRO A 150 -5.05 -1.47 8.79
N LEU A 151 -4.79 -0.73 9.86
CA LEU A 151 -5.45 0.55 10.15
C LEU A 151 -4.85 1.73 9.37
N ASN A 152 -3.70 1.56 8.71
CA ASN A 152 -3.02 2.63 7.98
C ASN A 152 -3.89 3.28 6.90
N GLY A 153 -4.73 2.50 6.22
CA GLY A 153 -5.70 3.04 5.26
C GLY A 153 -6.78 3.91 5.91
N ASP A 154 -7.24 3.51 7.11
CA ASP A 154 -8.20 4.33 7.87
C ASP A 154 -7.57 5.64 8.35
N MET A 155 -6.31 5.61 8.80
CA MET A 155 -5.58 6.80 9.22
C MET A 155 -5.39 7.78 8.06
N ALA A 156 -4.97 7.30 6.89
CA ALA A 156 -4.88 8.12 5.69
C ALA A 156 -6.24 8.73 5.31
N GLY A 157 -7.32 7.93 5.40
CA GLY A 157 -8.68 8.40 5.16
C GLY A 157 -9.16 9.44 6.16
N LEU A 158 -8.75 9.36 7.44
CA LEU A 158 -9.05 10.38 8.45
C LEU A 158 -8.30 11.68 8.17
N CYS A 159 -7.04 11.62 7.71
CA CYS A 159 -6.29 12.80 7.27
C CYS A 159 -6.97 13.47 6.09
N ALA A 160 -7.26 12.73 5.02
CA ALA A 160 -7.94 13.27 3.84
C ALA A 160 -9.32 13.86 4.17
N ARG A 161 -10.08 13.23 5.08
CA ARG A 161 -11.35 13.78 5.54
C ARG A 161 -11.15 15.08 6.34
N THR A 162 -10.10 15.15 7.15
CA THR A 162 -9.82 16.34 7.96
C THR A 162 -9.45 17.52 7.08
N ASP A 163 -8.66 17.29 6.03
CA ASP A 163 -8.34 18.30 5.01
C ASP A 163 -9.60 18.85 4.33
N LEU A 164 -10.57 17.99 4.07
CA LEU A 164 -11.82 18.39 3.41
C LEU A 164 -12.75 19.20 4.31
N VAL A 165 -12.82 18.90 5.62
CA VAL A 165 -13.83 19.47 6.55
C VAL A 165 -13.28 20.57 7.45
N ALA A 166 -11.96 20.70 7.51
CA ALA A 166 -11.24 21.71 8.30
C ALA A 166 -10.02 22.19 7.50
N ASP A 167 -8.83 21.87 7.96
CA ASP A 167 -7.56 22.21 7.31
C ASP A 167 -6.52 21.10 7.58
N ALA A 168 -5.51 20.98 6.71
CA ALA A 168 -4.48 19.94 6.77
C ALA A 168 -3.67 19.93 8.10
N TRP A 169 -3.59 21.01 8.80
CA TRP A 169 -2.90 21.14 10.09
C TRP A 169 -3.74 20.74 11.31
N PHE A 170 -5.04 20.47 11.12
CA PHE A 170 -5.87 19.95 12.21
C PHE A 170 -5.56 18.48 12.48
N SER A 171 -5.61 18.10 13.78
CA SER A 171 -5.47 16.71 14.17
C SER A 171 -6.63 15.86 13.62
N PRO A 172 -6.34 14.76 12.91
CA PRO A 172 -7.37 13.81 12.46
C PRO A 172 -7.92 12.93 13.59
N GLY A 173 -7.27 12.91 14.75
CA GLY A 173 -7.62 12.09 15.90
C GLY A 173 -8.68 12.68 16.82
N GLY A 174 -9.04 11.91 17.84
CA GLY A 174 -9.98 12.28 18.90
C GLY A 174 -11.43 11.95 18.61
N PHE A 175 -12.29 12.17 19.62
CA PHE A 175 -13.69 11.73 19.61
C PHE A 175 -14.54 12.31 18.48
N ASN A 176 -14.23 13.52 18.04
CA ASN A 176 -15.03 14.22 17.05
C ASN A 176 -14.65 13.87 15.61
N ARG A 177 -13.38 13.62 15.33
CA ARG A 177 -12.85 13.39 13.98
C ARG A 177 -12.27 12.02 13.75
N GLY A 178 -11.69 11.40 14.80
CA GLY A 178 -10.93 10.16 14.71
C GLY A 178 -11.76 8.88 14.68
N GLN A 179 -13.07 8.94 14.38
CA GLN A 179 -13.90 7.74 14.32
C GLN A 179 -13.61 6.88 13.11
N ILE A 180 -13.25 5.62 13.36
CA ILE A 180 -13.00 4.58 12.37
C ILE A 180 -14.27 3.74 12.20
N ARG A 181 -14.71 3.59 10.96
CA ARG A 181 -15.95 2.87 10.63
C ARG A 181 -15.68 1.43 10.20
N GLY A 182 -16.73 0.61 10.23
CA GLY A 182 -16.67 -0.77 9.74
C GLY A 182 -15.81 -1.69 10.62
N VAL A 183 -15.67 -1.37 11.89
CA VAL A 183 -14.90 -2.18 12.84
C VAL A 183 -15.84 -3.10 13.61
N VAL A 184 -15.66 -4.41 13.46
CA VAL A 184 -16.33 -5.42 14.29
C VAL A 184 -15.58 -5.57 15.62
N LYS A 185 -14.25 -5.65 15.55
CA LYS A 185 -13.34 -5.62 16.71
C LYS A 185 -11.95 -5.16 16.27
N LEU A 186 -11.16 -4.69 17.20
CA LEU A 186 -9.73 -4.49 17.01
C LEU A 186 -8.96 -5.77 17.32
N ALA A 187 -7.84 -6.01 16.60
CA ALA A 187 -6.89 -7.07 16.93
C ALA A 187 -6.17 -6.78 18.25
N TYR A 188 -5.91 -5.51 18.50
CA TYR A 188 -5.29 -4.98 19.70
C TYR A 188 -6.02 -3.71 20.14
N ASN A 189 -6.54 -3.72 21.37
CA ASN A 189 -7.25 -2.58 21.96
C ASN A 189 -6.51 -2.13 23.23
N PRO A 190 -5.56 -1.19 23.13
CA PRO A 190 -4.67 -0.84 24.24
C PRO A 190 -5.40 -0.16 25.39
N GLN A 191 -5.17 -0.65 26.62
CA GLN A 191 -5.59 0.01 27.85
C GLN A 191 -4.72 1.24 28.14
N LYS A 192 -5.14 2.05 29.12
CA LYS A 192 -4.49 3.33 29.42
C LYS A 192 -2.97 3.24 29.59
N ALA A 193 -2.48 2.29 30.37
CA ALA A 193 -1.06 2.12 30.62
C ALA A 193 -0.27 1.78 29.34
N ASN A 194 -0.84 0.95 28.48
CA ASN A 194 -0.23 0.56 27.21
C ASN A 194 -0.30 1.71 26.18
N ARG A 195 -1.39 2.49 26.17
CA ARG A 195 -1.45 3.73 25.38
C ARG A 195 -0.35 4.70 25.76
N ASP A 196 -0.07 4.89 27.03
CA ASP A 196 1.01 5.75 27.50
C ASP A 196 2.39 5.30 27.02
N ILE A 197 2.60 3.98 26.89
CA ILE A 197 3.82 3.40 26.30
C ILE A 197 3.89 3.71 24.80
N LEU A 198 2.79 3.48 24.07
CA LEU A 198 2.71 3.74 22.62
C LEU A 198 2.93 5.21 22.29
N TYR A 199 2.32 6.13 23.04
CA TYR A 199 2.54 7.58 22.87
C TYR A 199 3.99 7.99 23.04
N ARG A 200 4.67 7.46 24.05
CA ARG A 200 6.10 7.72 24.24
C ARG A 200 6.95 7.20 23.08
N ALA A 201 6.50 6.12 22.43
CA ALA A 201 7.10 5.57 21.23
C ALA A 201 6.64 6.25 19.93
N ARG A 202 5.82 7.33 20.01
CA ARG A 202 5.26 8.07 18.85
C ARG A 202 4.37 7.21 17.95
N ILE A 203 3.68 6.25 18.53
CA ILE A 203 2.72 5.40 17.85
C ILE A 203 1.32 5.87 18.22
N ASN A 204 0.45 6.08 17.24
CA ASN A 204 -0.91 6.55 17.45
C ASN A 204 -1.82 5.37 17.82
N PRO A 205 -2.32 5.26 19.04
CA PRO A 205 -3.18 4.15 19.44
C PRO A 205 -4.58 4.30 18.87
N VAL A 206 -5.11 3.21 18.35
CA VAL A 206 -6.51 3.09 17.99
C VAL A 206 -7.20 2.28 19.06
N CYS A 207 -8.27 2.84 19.64
CA CYS A 207 -8.98 2.26 20.77
C CYS A 207 -10.46 2.14 20.49
N SER A 208 -11.08 1.08 21.00
CA SER A 208 -12.53 0.91 20.98
C SER A 208 -13.09 1.19 22.37
N PHE A 209 -14.02 2.14 22.44
CA PHE A 209 -14.69 2.55 23.68
C PHE A 209 -16.15 2.12 23.65
N PRO A 210 -16.67 1.49 24.72
CA PRO A 210 -18.08 1.15 24.82
C PRO A 210 -18.97 2.37 24.62
N GLY A 211 -19.93 2.29 23.72
CA GLY A 211 -20.88 3.37 23.43
C GLY A 211 -20.34 4.52 22.57
N GLN A 212 -19.04 4.58 22.30
CA GLN A 212 -18.42 5.65 21.51
C GLN A 212 -17.76 5.16 20.20
N GLY A 213 -17.58 3.85 20.08
CA GLY A 213 -16.99 3.23 18.89
C GLY A 213 -15.47 3.16 18.91
N THR A 214 -14.90 2.93 17.74
CA THR A 214 -13.45 2.82 17.55
C THR A 214 -12.89 4.15 17.07
N ILE A 215 -11.84 4.62 17.71
CA ILE A 215 -11.34 5.99 17.58
C ILE A 215 -9.82 5.96 17.49
N LEU A 216 -9.26 6.73 16.57
CA LEU A 216 -7.86 7.14 16.57
C LEU A 216 -7.68 8.18 17.68
N PHE A 217 -6.84 7.86 18.64
CA PHE A 217 -6.74 8.64 19.88
C PHE A 217 -5.42 9.36 20.00
#